data_4045b01f20392a6ccf65ee746d90f4bd
#
_entry.id   4045b01f20392a6ccf65ee746d90f4bd
#
_cell.length_a   1.000
_cell.length_b   1.000
_cell.length_c   1.000
_cell.angle_alpha   90.00
_cell.angle_beta   90.00
_cell.angle_gamma   90.00
#
_symmetry.space_group_name_H-M   'P 1'
#
loop_
_entity.id
_entity.type
_entity.pdbx_description
1 polymer ?
#
loop_
_entity_poly.entity_id
_entity_poly.type
_entity_poly.pdbx_seq_one_letter_code
_entity_poly.pdbx_strand_id
1 'polypeptide(L)'
;MFPENIQTSIESQLDDGIVSEESVHGGDINQAQKLTFDSGSIAFLKWNENPHENMFETEAKGLELLRSADTNLIIPKTLAISENYLLLEWIEEGGGMPDSSYEFGAELSKLHKKSHSAFGLDHDNFIGRLKQSNTNHSNWPDFFALERIEPQVKIGVESGKLTRSLLRDVRHLYKKLGSIFPREKPALLHGDLWSGNFMFSSSGVASIYDPAVYYGHREMDLAMTRLFGGFSADFYKGYHEQFPLEPGFEERATLYNLYPLLVHANLFGGSYCRQAENIIKNYV
;
A
#
# COMPACT_ATOMS: atom_id res chain seq x y z
N MET A 1 12.72 12.86 -19.71
CA MET A 1 12.66 12.01 -20.92
C MET A 1 12.94 10.58 -20.47
N PHE A 2 12.05 9.66 -20.74
CA PHE A 2 12.22 8.23 -20.48
C PHE A 2 12.84 7.51 -21.68
N PRO A 3 13.35 6.27 -21.52
CA PRO A 3 14.05 5.53 -22.60
C PRO A 3 13.19 5.33 -23.84
N GLU A 4 13.80 5.46 -25.04
CA GLU A 4 13.13 5.33 -26.35
C GLU A 4 12.47 3.95 -26.55
N ASN A 5 13.06 2.89 -25.99
CA ASN A 5 12.47 1.55 -26.05
C ASN A 5 11.15 1.44 -25.27
N ILE A 6 10.98 2.19 -24.18
CA ILE A 6 9.71 2.28 -23.43
C ILE A 6 8.69 3.05 -24.27
N GLN A 7 9.08 4.17 -24.87
CA GLN A 7 8.21 4.94 -25.75
C GLN A 7 7.67 4.07 -26.90
N THR A 8 8.56 3.45 -27.65
CA THR A 8 8.19 2.56 -28.77
C THR A 8 7.25 1.43 -28.33
N SER A 9 7.49 0.86 -27.14
CA SER A 9 6.64 -0.21 -26.60
C SER A 9 5.24 0.30 -26.27
N ILE A 10 5.12 1.48 -25.64
CA ILE A 10 3.83 2.08 -25.29
C ILE A 10 3.03 2.42 -26.54
N GLU A 11 3.65 3.15 -27.48
CA GLU A 11 3.02 3.56 -28.74
C GLU A 11 2.54 2.34 -29.55
N SER A 12 3.33 1.27 -29.59
CA SER A 12 2.94 0.02 -30.26
C SER A 12 1.79 -0.71 -29.56
N GLN A 13 1.72 -0.70 -28.23
CA GLN A 13 0.65 -1.38 -27.50
C GLN A 13 -0.68 -0.63 -27.58
N LEU A 14 -0.63 0.70 -27.63
CA LEU A 14 -1.83 1.55 -27.68
C LEU A 14 -2.25 1.93 -29.10
N ASP A 15 -1.41 1.73 -30.11
CA ASP A 15 -1.56 2.24 -31.48
C ASP A 15 -1.81 3.77 -31.50
N ASP A 16 -1.07 4.50 -30.62
CA ASP A 16 -1.22 5.94 -30.41
C ASP A 16 0.14 6.59 -30.08
N GLY A 17 0.46 7.71 -30.75
CA GLY A 17 1.74 8.40 -30.61
C GLY A 17 1.78 9.28 -29.36
N ILE A 18 2.95 9.37 -28.69
CA ILE A 18 3.16 10.26 -27.55
C ILE A 18 3.57 11.64 -28.05
N VAL A 19 2.78 12.67 -27.75
CA VAL A 19 3.02 14.07 -28.15
C VAL A 19 3.68 14.91 -27.07
N SER A 20 3.47 14.60 -25.80
CA SER A 20 4.14 15.30 -24.71
C SER A 20 4.32 14.43 -23.47
N GLU A 21 5.35 14.77 -22.68
CA GLU A 21 5.65 14.19 -21.39
C GLU A 21 5.86 15.30 -20.33
N GLU A 22 5.33 15.12 -19.14
CA GLU A 22 5.53 16.01 -18.01
C GLU A 22 5.93 15.17 -16.79
N SER A 23 7.02 15.57 -16.09
CA SER A 23 7.43 14.88 -14.86
C SER A 23 6.40 15.09 -13.76
N VAL A 24 5.96 14.00 -13.12
CA VAL A 24 5.08 14.03 -11.96
C VAL A 24 5.93 13.81 -10.72
N HIS A 25 5.80 14.71 -9.75
CA HIS A 25 6.45 14.56 -8.45
C HIS A 25 5.65 13.58 -7.58
N GLY A 26 6.30 12.56 -7.06
CA GLY A 26 5.71 11.57 -6.16
C GLY A 26 6.26 10.18 -6.46
N GLY A 27 6.78 9.53 -5.43
CA GLY A 27 7.37 8.19 -5.50
C GLY A 27 8.90 8.21 -5.43
N ASP A 28 9.43 7.62 -4.34
CA ASP A 28 10.88 7.59 -4.08
C ASP A 28 11.60 6.47 -4.84
N ILE A 29 10.89 5.65 -5.62
CA ILE A 29 11.40 4.37 -6.14
C ILE A 29 11.39 4.32 -7.66
N ASN A 30 10.27 4.65 -8.27
CA ASN A 30 10.09 4.67 -9.71
C ASN A 30 10.01 6.11 -10.22
N GLN A 31 10.41 6.33 -11.46
CA GLN A 31 10.17 7.60 -12.11
C GLN A 31 8.71 7.66 -12.58
N ALA A 32 8.10 8.85 -12.51
CA ALA A 32 6.70 9.05 -12.86
C ALA A 32 6.54 10.20 -13.84
N GLN A 33 5.67 10.02 -14.84
CA GLN A 33 5.39 11.01 -15.87
C GLN A 33 3.91 10.96 -16.29
N LYS A 34 3.39 12.14 -16.60
CA LYS A 34 2.13 12.32 -17.31
C LYS A 34 2.42 12.31 -18.81
N LEU A 35 1.77 11.44 -19.55
CA LEU A 35 1.87 11.36 -21.00
C LEU A 35 0.59 11.86 -21.65
N THR A 36 0.74 12.63 -22.73
CA THR A 36 -0.37 13.01 -23.61
C THR A 36 -0.16 12.36 -24.98
N PHE A 37 -1.20 11.81 -25.56
CA PHE A 37 -1.18 11.08 -26.83
C PHE A 37 -1.80 11.88 -27.97
N ASP A 38 -1.54 11.49 -29.23
CA ASP A 38 -2.10 12.09 -30.45
C ASP A 38 -3.63 12.14 -30.43
N SER A 39 -4.27 11.12 -29.86
CA SER A 39 -5.72 11.08 -29.65
C SER A 39 -6.26 12.11 -28.67
N GLY A 40 -5.38 12.81 -27.91
CA GLY A 40 -5.72 13.68 -26.80
C GLY A 40 -5.93 12.94 -25.48
N SER A 41 -5.77 11.61 -25.44
CA SER A 41 -5.81 10.84 -24.19
C SER A 41 -4.61 11.15 -23.29
N ILE A 42 -4.79 10.95 -21.99
CA ILE A 42 -3.76 11.21 -20.99
C ILE A 42 -3.56 9.93 -20.15
N ALA A 43 -2.29 9.60 -19.84
CA ALA A 43 -1.96 8.47 -19.00
C ALA A 43 -0.86 8.82 -17.98
N PHE A 44 -0.78 8.02 -16.92
CA PHE A 44 0.26 8.06 -15.90
C PHE A 44 1.25 6.93 -16.14
N LEU A 45 2.50 7.28 -16.41
CA LEU A 45 3.59 6.32 -16.60
C LEU A 45 4.43 6.21 -15.32
N LYS A 46 4.58 4.98 -14.81
CA LYS A 46 5.62 4.59 -13.85
C LYS A 46 6.66 3.75 -14.58
N TRP A 47 7.94 4.06 -14.42
CA TRP A 47 8.99 3.29 -15.06
C TRP A 47 10.28 3.24 -14.23
N ASN A 48 11.09 2.21 -14.50
CA ASN A 48 12.37 1.98 -13.85
C ASN A 48 13.29 1.24 -14.83
N GLU A 49 14.56 1.66 -14.92
CA GLU A 49 15.53 0.97 -15.80
C GLU A 49 15.89 -0.43 -15.31
N ASN A 50 15.90 -0.62 -14.00
CA ASN A 50 16.29 -1.86 -13.33
C ASN A 50 15.28 -2.25 -12.25
N PRO A 51 14.02 -2.55 -12.59
CA PRO A 51 13.03 -2.96 -11.62
C PRO A 51 13.35 -4.36 -11.08
N HIS A 52 12.78 -4.68 -9.93
CA HIS A 52 12.72 -6.08 -9.53
C HIS A 52 11.83 -6.87 -10.49
N GLU A 53 12.17 -8.11 -10.73
CA GLU A 53 11.37 -9.03 -11.55
C GLU A 53 9.91 -9.05 -11.11
N ASN A 54 8.99 -8.91 -12.04
CA ASN A 54 7.54 -8.87 -11.83
C ASN A 54 7.00 -7.70 -10.96
N MET A 55 7.80 -6.65 -10.68
CA MET A 55 7.37 -5.53 -9.84
C MET A 55 6.09 -4.86 -10.40
N PHE A 56 6.12 -4.46 -11.66
CA PHE A 56 4.97 -3.80 -12.30
C PHE A 56 3.80 -4.75 -12.53
N GLU A 57 4.08 -6.01 -12.84
CA GLU A 57 3.03 -7.03 -13.01
C GLU A 57 2.26 -7.27 -11.70
N THR A 58 2.95 -7.38 -10.57
CA THR A 58 2.29 -7.57 -9.26
C THR A 58 1.53 -6.34 -8.81
N GLU A 59 2.00 -5.13 -9.14
CA GLU A 59 1.26 -3.89 -8.88
C GLU A 59 -0.03 -3.83 -9.72
N ALA A 60 0.06 -4.15 -11.03
CA ALA A 60 -1.11 -4.20 -11.91
C ALA A 60 -2.17 -5.22 -11.42
N LYS A 61 -1.74 -6.42 -10.99
CA LYS A 61 -2.61 -7.42 -10.37
C LYS A 61 -3.26 -6.89 -9.08
N GLY A 62 -2.50 -6.16 -8.28
CA GLY A 62 -3.00 -5.53 -7.06
C GLY A 62 -4.11 -4.50 -7.35
N LEU A 63 -3.89 -3.62 -8.31
CA LEU A 63 -4.91 -2.65 -8.76
C LEU A 63 -6.17 -3.36 -9.28
N GLU A 64 -6.01 -4.43 -10.07
CA GLU A 64 -7.14 -5.23 -10.56
C GLU A 64 -7.92 -5.88 -9.42
N LEU A 65 -7.22 -6.44 -8.43
CA LEU A 65 -7.85 -7.05 -7.26
C LEU A 65 -8.64 -6.02 -6.44
N LEU A 66 -8.10 -4.81 -6.25
CA LEU A 66 -8.82 -3.71 -5.59
C LEU A 66 -10.07 -3.31 -6.39
N ARG A 67 -9.98 -3.16 -7.72
CA ARG A 67 -11.15 -2.85 -8.59
C ARG A 67 -12.23 -3.92 -8.55
N SER A 68 -11.87 -5.17 -8.27
CA SER A 68 -12.83 -6.26 -8.15
C SER A 68 -13.68 -6.21 -6.87
N ALA A 69 -13.43 -5.26 -5.98
CA ALA A 69 -14.31 -4.97 -4.86
C ALA A 69 -15.48 -4.09 -5.31
N ASP A 70 -16.64 -4.29 -4.69
CA ASP A 70 -17.85 -3.50 -4.97
C ASP A 70 -17.82 -2.17 -4.21
N THR A 71 -17.01 -1.24 -4.73
CA THR A 71 -16.80 0.11 -4.14
C THR A 71 -16.90 1.19 -5.21
N ASN A 72 -17.15 2.43 -4.77
CA ASN A 72 -17.08 3.61 -5.62
C ASN A 72 -15.67 4.25 -5.63
N LEU A 73 -14.67 3.65 -4.99
CA LEU A 73 -13.30 4.15 -5.05
C LEU A 73 -12.79 4.12 -6.49
N ILE A 74 -12.13 5.19 -6.89
CA ILE A 74 -11.42 5.22 -8.17
C ILE A 74 -10.08 4.51 -8.00
N ILE A 75 -9.87 3.46 -8.79
CA ILE A 75 -8.62 2.71 -8.84
C ILE A 75 -8.15 2.73 -10.29
N PRO A 76 -7.00 3.36 -10.59
CA PRO A 76 -6.53 3.54 -11.97
C PRO A 76 -6.46 2.22 -12.73
N LYS A 77 -6.93 2.22 -13.98
CA LYS A 77 -6.84 1.05 -14.87
C LYS A 77 -5.43 0.92 -15.43
N THR A 78 -4.96 -0.29 -15.58
CA THR A 78 -3.75 -0.58 -16.36
C THR A 78 -4.09 -0.46 -17.84
N LEU A 79 -3.37 0.41 -18.55
CA LEU A 79 -3.50 0.65 -19.98
C LEU A 79 -2.48 -0.16 -20.77
N ALA A 80 -1.24 -0.21 -20.30
CA ALA A 80 -0.17 -1.00 -20.85
C ALA A 80 0.82 -1.40 -19.74
N ILE A 81 1.55 -2.49 -19.96
CA ILE A 81 2.51 -3.00 -19.00
C ILE A 81 3.69 -3.68 -19.72
N SER A 82 4.85 -3.57 -19.09
CA SER A 82 6.07 -4.28 -19.48
C SER A 82 6.91 -4.57 -18.23
N GLU A 83 8.03 -5.28 -18.39
CA GLU A 83 8.99 -5.49 -17.31
C GLU A 83 9.47 -4.17 -16.69
N ASN A 84 9.64 -3.11 -17.49
CA ASN A 84 10.26 -1.85 -17.10
C ASN A 84 9.28 -0.72 -16.85
N TYR A 85 7.98 -0.91 -17.09
CA TYR A 85 6.99 0.14 -16.88
C TYR A 85 5.59 -0.40 -16.62
N LEU A 86 4.78 0.47 -16.00
CA LEU A 86 3.35 0.35 -15.81
C LEU A 86 2.71 1.67 -16.28
N LEU A 87 1.82 1.58 -17.25
CA LEU A 87 1.03 2.69 -17.75
C LEU A 87 -0.39 2.59 -17.21
N LEU A 88 -0.82 3.62 -16.51
CA LEU A 88 -2.11 3.69 -15.84
C LEU A 88 -2.99 4.79 -16.43
N GLU A 89 -4.29 4.65 -16.25
CA GLU A 89 -5.27 5.71 -16.46
C GLU A 89 -4.87 6.95 -15.66
N TRP A 90 -4.89 8.12 -16.30
CA TRP A 90 -4.71 9.39 -15.60
C TRP A 90 -5.98 9.75 -14.85
N ILE A 91 -5.87 10.02 -13.57
CA ILE A 91 -6.98 10.52 -12.75
C ILE A 91 -6.71 12.00 -12.49
N GLU A 92 -7.61 12.85 -12.93
CA GLU A 92 -7.49 14.29 -12.72
C GLU A 92 -7.74 14.62 -11.25
N GLU A 93 -6.75 15.24 -10.62
CA GLU A 93 -6.84 15.67 -9.22
C GLU A 93 -7.80 16.86 -9.09
N GLY A 94 -8.58 16.85 -8.02
CA GLY A 94 -9.49 17.93 -7.66
C GLY A 94 -9.46 18.21 -6.16
N GLY A 95 -10.25 19.17 -5.72
CA GLY A 95 -10.49 19.39 -4.29
C GLY A 95 -11.52 18.42 -3.74
N GLY A 96 -11.35 17.97 -2.48
CA GLY A 96 -12.42 17.25 -1.79
C GLY A 96 -13.69 18.12 -1.66
N MET A 97 -14.85 17.53 -1.88
CA MET A 97 -16.16 18.11 -1.58
C MET A 97 -16.48 17.92 -0.09
N PRO A 98 -17.50 18.60 0.48
CA PRO A 98 -17.79 18.51 1.93
C PRO A 98 -17.87 17.09 2.48
N ASP A 99 -18.44 16.14 1.73
CA ASP A 99 -18.64 14.75 2.19
C ASP A 99 -17.59 13.78 1.66
N SER A 100 -16.62 14.21 0.84
CA SER A 100 -15.63 13.33 0.21
C SER A 100 -14.85 12.47 1.19
N SER A 101 -14.43 13.03 2.32
CA SER A 101 -13.71 12.28 3.33
C SER A 101 -14.59 11.23 4.03
N TYR A 102 -15.83 11.57 4.33
CA TYR A 102 -16.79 10.61 4.91
C TYR A 102 -17.07 9.45 3.96
N GLU A 103 -17.38 9.79 2.69
CA GLU A 103 -17.61 8.79 1.64
C GLU A 103 -16.38 7.91 1.40
N PHE A 104 -15.16 8.49 1.44
CA PHE A 104 -13.94 7.70 1.34
C PHE A 104 -13.84 6.65 2.47
N GLY A 105 -14.11 7.03 3.72
CA GLY A 105 -14.14 6.09 4.84
C GLY A 105 -15.19 4.99 4.66
N ALA A 106 -16.39 5.37 4.22
CA ALA A 106 -17.48 4.43 3.96
C ALA A 106 -17.12 3.43 2.85
N GLU A 107 -16.53 3.90 1.75
CA GLU A 107 -16.11 3.04 0.62
C GLU A 107 -14.92 2.15 0.99
N LEU A 108 -13.94 2.63 1.77
CA LEU A 108 -12.86 1.79 2.28
C LEU A 108 -13.41 0.66 3.16
N SER A 109 -14.48 0.92 3.94
CA SER A 109 -15.13 -0.13 4.73
C SER A 109 -15.71 -1.24 3.86
N LYS A 110 -16.25 -0.91 2.67
CA LYS A 110 -16.74 -1.89 1.70
C LYS A 110 -15.59 -2.71 1.12
N LEU A 111 -14.47 -2.05 0.76
CA LEU A 111 -13.26 -2.73 0.33
C LEU A 111 -12.82 -3.78 1.36
N HIS A 112 -12.75 -3.40 2.63
CA HIS A 112 -12.36 -4.29 3.72
C HIS A 112 -13.37 -5.40 4.03
N LYS A 113 -14.63 -5.29 3.58
CA LYS A 113 -15.62 -6.39 3.65
C LYS A 113 -15.37 -7.48 2.62
N LYS A 114 -14.57 -7.22 1.57
CA LYS A 114 -14.13 -8.27 0.65
C LYS A 114 -13.15 -9.18 1.36
N SER A 115 -13.56 -10.42 1.60
CA SER A 115 -12.86 -11.37 2.45
C SER A 115 -12.32 -12.56 1.67
N HIS A 116 -11.34 -13.25 2.27
CA HIS A 116 -10.73 -14.48 1.76
C HIS A 116 -10.68 -15.56 2.84
N SER A 117 -10.37 -16.80 2.47
CA SER A 117 -10.29 -17.93 3.40
C SER A 117 -9.03 -17.94 4.27
N ALA A 118 -7.96 -17.22 3.88
CA ALA A 118 -6.68 -17.14 4.57
C ALA A 118 -6.14 -15.70 4.52
N PHE A 119 -5.28 -15.37 5.47
CA PHE A 119 -4.43 -14.18 5.43
C PHE A 119 -3.26 -14.43 4.46
N GLY A 120 -2.94 -13.46 3.60
CA GLY A 120 -1.91 -13.57 2.57
C GLY A 120 -2.42 -13.25 1.18
N LEU A 121 -1.72 -13.73 0.17
CA LEU A 121 -2.09 -13.63 -1.23
C LEU A 121 -1.54 -14.86 -1.95
N ASP A 122 -2.00 -15.12 -3.17
CA ASP A 122 -1.52 -16.24 -4.01
C ASP A 122 -0.12 -16.02 -4.61
N HIS A 123 0.41 -14.79 -4.49
CA HIS A 123 1.75 -14.41 -4.91
C HIS A 123 2.37 -13.37 -3.97
N ASP A 124 3.70 -13.31 -3.96
CA ASP A 124 4.45 -12.24 -3.32
C ASP A 124 4.38 -10.98 -4.19
N ASN A 125 4.50 -9.81 -3.56
CA ASN A 125 4.53 -8.53 -4.24
C ASN A 125 5.59 -7.60 -3.61
N PHE A 126 5.41 -6.30 -3.69
CA PHE A 126 6.37 -5.33 -3.19
C PHE A 126 5.69 -4.28 -2.31
N ILE A 127 6.44 -3.78 -1.32
CA ILE A 127 6.16 -2.55 -0.61
C ILE A 127 7.35 -1.63 -0.81
N GLY A 128 7.15 -0.58 -1.59
CA GLY A 128 8.26 0.14 -2.16
C GLY A 128 9.14 -0.79 -3.01
N ARG A 129 10.47 -0.81 -2.76
CA ARG A 129 11.41 -1.73 -3.43
C ARG A 129 11.66 -3.02 -2.65
N LEU A 130 11.00 -3.23 -1.51
CA LEU A 130 11.21 -4.42 -0.70
C LEU A 130 10.19 -5.50 -1.08
N LYS A 131 10.68 -6.73 -1.22
CA LYS A 131 9.79 -7.88 -1.41
C LYS A 131 8.88 -8.04 -0.19
N GLN A 132 7.59 -8.25 -0.45
CA GLN A 132 6.56 -8.50 0.55
C GLN A 132 6.05 -9.94 0.39
N SER A 133 6.43 -10.78 1.36
CA SER A 133 5.96 -12.17 1.40
C SER A 133 4.48 -12.24 1.74
N ASN A 134 3.75 -13.07 1.05
CA ASN A 134 2.31 -13.22 1.19
C ASN A 134 1.88 -14.69 1.40
N THR A 135 2.77 -15.52 1.91
CA THR A 135 2.45 -16.92 2.25
C THR A 135 1.18 -16.99 3.08
N ASN A 136 0.28 -17.89 2.72
CA ASN A 136 -1.04 -18.00 3.36
C ASN A 136 -0.94 -18.54 4.79
N HIS A 137 -1.63 -17.88 5.72
CA HIS A 137 -1.80 -18.29 7.10
C HIS A 137 -3.27 -18.36 7.51
N SER A 138 -3.62 -19.26 8.41
CA SER A 138 -4.98 -19.41 8.93
C SER A 138 -5.37 -18.40 10.01
N ASN A 139 -4.39 -17.69 10.58
CA ASN A 139 -4.61 -16.69 11.61
C ASN A 139 -3.71 -15.46 11.41
N TRP A 140 -4.21 -14.33 11.87
CA TRP A 140 -3.52 -13.04 11.73
C TRP A 140 -2.22 -12.94 12.54
N PRO A 141 -2.15 -13.37 13.81
CA PRO A 141 -0.91 -13.28 14.59
C PRO A 141 0.29 -13.94 13.91
N ASP A 142 0.13 -15.14 13.34
CA ASP A 142 1.21 -15.84 12.64
C ASP A 142 1.58 -15.13 11.34
N PHE A 143 0.59 -14.71 10.55
CA PHE A 143 0.85 -13.94 9.34
C PHE A 143 1.62 -12.64 9.64
N PHE A 144 1.15 -11.86 10.62
CA PHE A 144 1.81 -10.61 10.99
C PHE A 144 3.24 -10.84 11.48
N ALA A 145 3.45 -11.85 12.31
CA ALA A 145 4.79 -12.19 12.82
C ALA A 145 5.75 -12.62 11.71
N LEU A 146 5.33 -13.59 10.88
CA LEU A 146 6.21 -14.31 9.98
C LEU A 146 6.35 -13.67 8.60
N GLU A 147 5.27 -13.02 8.10
CA GLU A 147 5.27 -12.42 6.77
C GLU A 147 5.46 -10.88 6.81
N ARG A 148 5.25 -10.24 7.95
CA ARG A 148 5.38 -8.79 8.07
C ARG A 148 6.57 -8.36 8.92
N ILE A 149 6.69 -8.88 10.14
CA ILE A 149 7.70 -8.38 11.08
C ILE A 149 9.05 -9.09 10.90
N GLU A 150 9.06 -10.41 10.87
CA GLU A 150 10.31 -11.19 10.85
C GLU A 150 11.20 -10.87 9.63
N PRO A 151 10.69 -10.81 8.38
CA PRO A 151 11.50 -10.47 7.22
C PRO A 151 12.14 -9.10 7.33
N GLN A 152 11.38 -8.09 7.78
CA GLN A 152 11.85 -6.72 7.91
C GLN A 152 12.90 -6.57 9.01
N VAL A 153 12.74 -7.26 10.14
CA VAL A 153 13.74 -7.26 11.21
C VAL A 153 15.03 -7.94 10.75
N LYS A 154 14.93 -9.05 10.00
CA LYS A 154 16.11 -9.72 9.42
C LYS A 154 16.89 -8.79 8.50
N ILE A 155 16.21 -8.17 7.52
CA ILE A 155 16.82 -7.20 6.60
C ILE A 155 17.50 -6.06 7.37
N GLY A 156 16.82 -5.49 8.36
CA GLY A 156 17.36 -4.38 9.16
C GLY A 156 18.58 -4.75 9.99
N VAL A 157 18.60 -5.96 10.53
CA VAL A 157 19.75 -6.48 11.30
C VAL A 157 20.92 -6.82 10.37
N GLU A 158 20.68 -7.46 9.24
CA GLU A 158 21.70 -7.83 8.26
C GLU A 158 22.35 -6.59 7.63
N SER A 159 21.57 -5.53 7.37
CA SER A 159 22.07 -4.26 6.87
C SER A 159 22.69 -3.36 7.95
N GLY A 160 22.69 -3.77 9.23
CA GLY A 160 23.22 -3.00 10.35
C GLY A 160 22.38 -1.79 10.78
N LYS A 161 21.17 -1.63 10.24
CA LYS A 161 20.24 -0.55 10.60
C LYS A 161 19.50 -0.79 11.92
N LEU A 162 19.29 -2.06 12.28
CA LEU A 162 18.63 -2.48 13.51
C LEU A 162 19.60 -3.27 14.40
N THR A 163 19.38 -3.22 15.70
CA THR A 163 20.22 -3.93 16.65
C THR A 163 19.94 -5.44 16.64
N ARG A 164 21.01 -6.25 16.76
CA ARG A 164 20.90 -7.72 16.71
C ARG A 164 20.04 -8.31 17.85
N SER A 165 19.90 -7.61 18.96
CA SER A 165 19.04 -8.02 20.08
C SER A 165 17.57 -8.10 19.70
N LEU A 166 17.13 -7.30 18.71
CA LEU A 166 15.74 -7.31 18.23
C LEU A 166 15.27 -8.66 17.71
N LEU A 167 16.16 -9.49 17.16
CA LEU A 167 15.83 -10.87 16.76
C LEU A 167 15.31 -11.74 17.93
N ARG A 168 15.76 -11.45 19.16
CA ARG A 168 15.24 -12.09 20.37
C ARG A 168 13.97 -11.41 20.85
N ASP A 169 13.97 -10.09 20.83
CA ASP A 169 12.90 -9.27 21.42
C ASP A 169 11.58 -9.44 20.64
N VAL A 170 11.63 -9.53 19.30
CA VAL A 170 10.42 -9.82 18.48
C VAL A 170 9.80 -11.19 18.81
N ARG A 171 10.58 -12.20 19.22
CA ARG A 171 10.04 -13.50 19.62
C ARG A 171 9.19 -13.41 20.89
N HIS A 172 9.48 -12.46 21.77
CA HIS A 172 8.64 -12.18 22.95
C HIS A 172 7.33 -11.51 22.53
N LEU A 173 7.41 -10.54 21.59
CA LEU A 173 6.25 -9.91 20.99
C LEU A 173 5.32 -10.97 20.34
N TYR A 174 5.86 -11.90 19.52
CA TYR A 174 5.06 -12.92 18.82
C TYR A 174 4.17 -13.73 19.76
N LYS A 175 4.65 -14.07 20.97
CA LYS A 175 3.88 -14.81 21.98
C LYS A 175 2.67 -14.04 22.51
N LYS A 176 2.66 -12.71 22.37
CA LYS A 176 1.60 -11.83 22.88
C LYS A 176 0.56 -11.47 21.81
N LEU A 177 0.90 -11.60 20.51
CA LEU A 177 0.06 -11.13 19.40
C LEU A 177 -1.36 -11.73 19.44
N GLY A 178 -1.48 -13.02 19.77
CA GLY A 178 -2.77 -13.72 19.84
C GLY A 178 -3.71 -13.20 20.94
N SER A 179 -3.18 -12.51 21.95
CA SER A 179 -3.98 -11.85 23.01
C SER A 179 -4.23 -10.37 22.74
N ILE A 180 -3.50 -9.76 21.82
CA ILE A 180 -3.61 -8.33 21.50
C ILE A 180 -4.57 -8.11 20.33
N PHE A 181 -4.44 -8.91 19.27
CA PHE A 181 -5.24 -8.74 18.06
C PHE A 181 -6.62 -9.38 18.19
N PRO A 182 -7.69 -8.66 17.85
CA PRO A 182 -9.02 -9.24 17.77
C PRO A 182 -9.07 -10.28 16.63
N ARG A 183 -9.99 -11.23 16.77
CA ARG A 183 -10.23 -12.24 15.74
C ARG A 183 -11.19 -11.68 14.70
N GLU A 184 -10.68 -11.43 13.52
CA GLU A 184 -11.47 -11.02 12.36
C GLU A 184 -11.16 -11.91 11.15
N LYS A 185 -12.05 -11.87 10.16
CA LYS A 185 -11.79 -12.49 8.87
C LYS A 185 -10.74 -11.70 8.11
N PRO A 186 -9.96 -12.35 7.22
CA PRO A 186 -9.08 -11.63 6.31
C PRO A 186 -9.86 -10.61 5.48
N ALA A 187 -9.38 -9.37 5.43
CA ALA A 187 -9.94 -8.28 4.64
C ALA A 187 -9.00 -7.94 3.50
N LEU A 188 -9.52 -7.60 2.34
CA LEU A 188 -8.71 -7.07 1.25
C LEU A 188 -8.18 -5.69 1.66
N LEU A 189 -6.86 -5.53 1.69
CA LEU A 189 -6.19 -4.30 2.07
C LEU A 189 -5.58 -3.60 0.87
N HIS A 190 -5.48 -2.28 0.95
CA HIS A 190 -4.58 -1.50 0.11
C HIS A 190 -3.12 -1.87 0.43
N GLY A 191 -2.80 -2.02 1.71
CA GLY A 191 -1.51 -2.47 2.22
C GLY A 191 -0.45 -1.40 2.35
N ASP A 192 -0.66 -0.21 1.75
CA ASP A 192 0.22 0.97 1.85
C ASP A 192 -0.62 2.27 1.84
N LEU A 193 -1.70 2.33 2.65
CA LEU A 193 -2.64 3.44 2.63
C LEU A 193 -2.21 4.59 3.53
N TRP A 194 -1.50 5.55 2.97
CA TRP A 194 -1.13 6.81 3.60
C TRP A 194 -1.50 8.01 2.71
N SER A 195 -1.31 9.23 3.19
CA SER A 195 -1.76 10.45 2.47
C SER A 195 -1.13 10.67 1.09
N GLY A 196 -0.02 10.01 0.79
CA GLY A 196 0.62 10.07 -0.53
C GLY A 196 0.08 9.06 -1.55
N ASN A 197 -0.76 8.11 -1.12
CA ASN A 197 -1.29 7.05 -1.98
C ASN A 197 -2.82 7.16 -2.19
N PHE A 198 -3.37 8.36 -1.93
CA PHE A 198 -4.73 8.70 -2.32
C PHE A 198 -4.83 10.18 -2.73
N MET A 199 -5.83 10.49 -3.52
CA MET A 199 -6.24 11.86 -3.84
C MET A 199 -7.75 11.91 -4.04
N PHE A 200 -8.34 13.10 -3.99
CA PHE A 200 -9.70 13.30 -4.48
C PHE A 200 -9.64 13.66 -5.96
N SER A 201 -10.42 12.97 -6.77
CA SER A 201 -10.57 13.29 -8.19
C SER A 201 -11.31 14.61 -8.39
N SER A 202 -11.34 15.10 -9.64
CA SER A 202 -12.12 16.28 -10.02
C SER A 202 -13.63 16.17 -9.72
N SER A 203 -14.14 14.94 -9.57
CA SER A 203 -15.53 14.68 -9.13
C SER A 203 -15.70 14.58 -7.61
N GLY A 204 -14.63 14.77 -6.82
CA GLY A 204 -14.65 14.64 -5.36
C GLY A 204 -14.62 13.20 -4.83
N VAL A 205 -14.57 12.20 -5.71
CA VAL A 205 -14.44 10.78 -5.33
C VAL A 205 -13.00 10.45 -5.01
N ALA A 206 -12.76 9.70 -3.95
CA ALA A 206 -11.41 9.27 -3.57
C ALA A 206 -10.85 8.27 -4.58
N SER A 207 -9.62 8.54 -5.02
CA SER A 207 -8.79 7.61 -5.79
C SER A 207 -7.67 7.07 -4.93
N ILE A 208 -7.43 5.75 -4.97
CA ILE A 208 -6.31 5.08 -4.28
C ILE A 208 -5.41 4.41 -5.31
N TYR A 209 -4.10 4.48 -5.09
CA TYR A 209 -3.06 4.01 -6.02
C TYR A 209 -1.80 3.59 -5.27
N ASP A 210 -0.84 2.98 -5.96
CA ASP A 210 0.42 2.45 -5.39
C ASP A 210 0.20 1.42 -4.26
N PRO A 211 -0.62 0.39 -4.48
CA PRO A 211 -0.96 -0.56 -3.44
C PRO A 211 0.13 -1.62 -3.22
N ALA A 212 0.15 -2.16 -2.01
CA ALA A 212 0.88 -3.37 -1.64
C ALA A 212 -0.11 -4.45 -1.13
N VAL A 213 -1.02 -4.88 -2.01
CA VAL A 213 -2.23 -5.65 -1.67
C VAL A 213 -1.95 -6.98 -1.02
N TYR A 214 -2.80 -7.34 -0.07
CA TYR A 214 -2.93 -8.69 0.48
C TYR A 214 -4.23 -8.80 1.29
N TYR A 215 -4.62 -10.00 1.66
CA TYR A 215 -5.68 -10.20 2.64
C TYR A 215 -5.09 -10.20 4.05
N GLY A 216 -5.43 -9.17 4.83
CA GLY A 216 -4.89 -8.93 6.16
C GLY A 216 -5.96 -8.56 7.18
N HIS A 217 -5.52 -8.09 8.34
CA HIS A 217 -6.42 -7.48 9.32
C HIS A 217 -6.68 -6.02 8.93
N ARG A 218 -7.95 -5.63 8.81
CA ARG A 218 -8.35 -4.30 8.31
C ARG A 218 -7.78 -3.11 9.10
N GLU A 219 -7.45 -3.32 10.37
CA GLU A 219 -6.83 -2.28 11.19
C GLU A 219 -5.42 -1.89 10.70
N MET A 220 -4.78 -2.68 9.84
CA MET A 220 -3.49 -2.33 9.22
C MET A 220 -3.59 -1.04 8.39
N ASP A 221 -4.52 -0.99 7.43
CA ASP A 221 -4.71 0.21 6.61
C ASP A 221 -5.12 1.40 7.48
N LEU A 222 -6.05 1.20 8.43
CA LEU A 222 -6.50 2.26 9.31
C LEU A 222 -5.39 2.79 10.25
N ALA A 223 -4.51 1.93 10.73
CA ALA A 223 -3.35 2.36 11.50
C ALA A 223 -2.38 3.18 10.65
N MET A 224 -2.18 2.78 9.40
CA MET A 224 -1.27 3.48 8.49
C MET A 224 -1.80 4.88 8.11
N THR A 225 -3.12 5.07 7.95
CA THR A 225 -3.71 6.40 7.73
C THR A 225 -3.38 7.40 8.84
N ARG A 226 -3.08 6.93 10.06
CA ARG A 226 -2.71 7.76 11.22
C ARG A 226 -1.21 8.02 11.33
N LEU A 227 -0.38 7.16 10.74
CA LEU A 227 1.06 7.22 10.93
C LEU A 227 1.68 8.51 10.39
N PHE A 228 1.22 8.95 9.21
CA PHE A 228 1.71 10.15 8.53
C PHE A 228 0.65 11.27 8.46
N GLY A 229 -0.55 11.03 8.99
CA GLY A 229 -1.65 12.00 8.94
C GLY A 229 -2.30 12.12 7.56
N GLY A 230 -3.07 13.21 7.38
CA GLY A 230 -3.72 13.52 6.09
C GLY A 230 -5.17 13.03 5.97
N PHE A 231 -5.67 12.25 6.92
CA PHE A 231 -7.05 11.76 6.97
C PHE A 231 -7.86 12.50 8.04
N SER A 232 -9.04 12.97 7.68
CA SER A 232 -9.90 13.77 8.56
C SER A 232 -10.71 12.90 9.54
N ALA A 233 -11.29 13.54 10.56
CA ALA A 233 -12.19 12.85 11.48
C ALA A 233 -13.42 12.25 10.77
N ASP A 234 -13.91 12.91 9.70
CA ASP A 234 -15.04 12.43 8.91
C ASP A 234 -14.73 11.13 8.17
N PHE A 235 -13.48 10.93 7.71
CA PHE A 235 -13.05 9.65 7.15
C PHE A 235 -13.24 8.50 8.14
N TYR A 236 -12.75 8.65 9.38
CA TYR A 236 -12.91 7.61 10.41
C TYR A 236 -14.36 7.43 10.81
N LYS A 237 -15.15 8.50 10.83
CA LYS A 237 -16.58 8.45 11.10
C LYS A 237 -17.31 7.64 10.02
N GLY A 238 -17.07 7.94 8.73
CA GLY A 238 -17.66 7.21 7.60
C GLY A 238 -17.33 5.72 7.64
N TYR A 239 -16.07 5.40 7.92
CA TYR A 239 -15.63 4.00 8.08
C TYR A 239 -16.36 3.32 9.26
N HIS A 240 -16.31 3.92 10.45
CA HIS A 240 -16.82 3.33 11.69
C HIS A 240 -18.34 3.09 11.65
N GLU A 241 -19.11 3.99 11.07
CA GLU A 241 -20.56 3.83 10.91
C GLU A 241 -20.94 2.64 10.04
N GLN A 242 -20.10 2.28 9.06
CA GLN A 242 -20.35 1.17 8.14
C GLN A 242 -19.75 -0.16 8.62
N PHE A 243 -18.60 -0.11 9.31
CA PHE A 243 -17.86 -1.29 9.77
C PHE A 243 -17.14 -0.98 11.10
N PRO A 244 -17.86 -0.95 12.24
CA PRO A 244 -17.30 -0.61 13.54
C PRO A 244 -16.05 -1.43 13.87
N LEU A 245 -15.05 -0.77 14.48
CA LEU A 245 -13.85 -1.43 14.97
C LEU A 245 -14.08 -2.05 16.34
N GLU A 246 -13.36 -3.13 16.64
CA GLU A 246 -13.31 -3.69 17.96
C GLU A 246 -12.68 -2.70 18.95
N PRO A 247 -13.19 -2.62 20.21
CA PRO A 247 -12.61 -1.75 21.23
C PRO A 247 -11.11 -1.92 21.38
N GLY A 248 -10.37 -0.84 21.66
CA GLY A 248 -8.92 -0.86 21.86
C GLY A 248 -8.10 -0.71 20.56
N PHE A 249 -8.70 -0.25 19.47
CA PHE A 249 -7.95 0.02 18.24
C PHE A 249 -6.83 1.06 18.44
N GLU A 250 -7.07 2.10 19.25
CA GLU A 250 -6.07 3.15 19.49
C GLU A 250 -4.76 2.60 20.07
N GLU A 251 -4.88 1.65 20.98
CA GLU A 251 -3.73 0.99 21.59
C GLU A 251 -3.03 0.04 20.61
N ARG A 252 -3.80 -0.63 19.73
CA ARG A 252 -3.28 -1.55 18.73
C ARG A 252 -2.65 -0.85 17.53
N ALA A 253 -3.10 0.37 17.19
CA ALA A 253 -2.63 1.11 16.01
C ALA A 253 -1.10 1.27 16.00
N THR A 254 -0.48 1.50 17.17
CA THR A 254 0.97 1.57 17.30
C THR A 254 1.65 0.26 16.90
N LEU A 255 1.07 -0.88 17.27
CA LEU A 255 1.63 -2.18 16.94
C LEU A 255 1.44 -2.51 15.45
N TYR A 256 0.31 -2.19 14.86
CA TYR A 256 0.12 -2.33 13.40
C TYR A 256 1.12 -1.50 12.61
N ASN A 257 1.39 -0.27 13.06
CA ASN A 257 2.36 0.64 12.46
C ASN A 257 3.82 0.18 12.62
N LEU A 258 4.09 -0.88 13.40
CA LEU A 258 5.43 -1.48 13.44
C LEU A 258 5.88 -1.96 12.05
N TYR A 259 4.98 -2.56 11.24
CA TYR A 259 5.35 -3.03 9.91
C TYR A 259 5.78 -1.89 8.97
N PRO A 260 4.98 -0.87 8.68
CA PRO A 260 5.42 0.23 7.83
C PRO A 260 6.63 0.97 8.40
N LEU A 261 6.77 1.10 9.71
CA LEU A 261 7.98 1.69 10.31
C LEU A 261 9.24 0.86 10.08
N LEU A 262 9.15 -0.46 10.13
CA LEU A 262 10.27 -1.36 9.78
C LEU A 262 10.62 -1.26 8.29
N VAL A 263 9.61 -1.17 7.40
CA VAL A 263 9.81 -0.91 5.97
C VAL A 263 10.56 0.40 5.77
N HIS A 264 10.10 1.51 6.37
CA HIS A 264 10.76 2.81 6.29
C HIS A 264 12.17 2.78 6.91
N ALA A 265 12.38 2.05 8.00
CA ALA A 265 13.71 1.85 8.59
C ALA A 265 14.65 1.16 7.59
N ASN A 266 14.18 0.14 6.86
CA ASN A 266 14.98 -0.56 5.87
C ASN A 266 15.24 0.27 4.61
N LEU A 267 14.30 1.10 4.19
CA LEU A 267 14.47 1.97 3.02
C LEU A 267 15.33 3.19 3.35
N PHE A 268 14.98 3.93 4.41
CA PHE A 268 15.50 5.27 4.69
C PHE A 268 16.37 5.37 5.95
N GLY A 269 16.26 4.42 6.90
CA GLY A 269 17.03 4.46 8.16
C GLY A 269 16.54 5.53 9.15
N GLY A 270 17.48 6.15 9.85
CA GLY A 270 17.24 7.34 10.68
C GLY A 270 16.31 7.12 11.89
N SER A 271 15.34 8.01 12.07
CA SER A 271 14.38 7.96 13.20
C SER A 271 13.44 6.76 13.16
N TYR A 272 13.17 6.20 11.97
CA TYR A 272 12.30 5.04 11.82
C TYR A 272 12.85 3.81 12.55
N CYS A 273 14.18 3.61 12.52
CA CYS A 273 14.83 2.53 13.26
C CYS A 273 14.52 2.62 14.77
N ARG A 274 14.69 3.82 15.36
CA ARG A 274 14.42 4.02 16.80
C ARG A 274 12.95 3.86 17.14
N GLN A 275 12.04 4.32 16.28
CA GLN A 275 10.60 4.16 16.47
C GLN A 275 10.21 2.68 16.50
N ALA A 276 10.65 1.90 15.50
CA ALA A 276 10.39 0.46 15.42
C ALA A 276 10.98 -0.28 16.63
N GLU A 277 12.22 0.00 17.02
CA GLU A 277 12.84 -0.59 18.21
C GLU A 277 12.07 -0.29 19.50
N ASN A 278 11.61 0.96 19.67
CA ASN A 278 10.86 1.36 20.86
C ASN A 278 9.50 0.63 20.94
N ILE A 279 8.80 0.48 19.82
CA ILE A 279 7.55 -0.29 19.78
C ILE A 279 7.81 -1.73 20.22
N ILE A 280 8.81 -2.40 19.66
CA ILE A 280 9.15 -3.78 20.04
C ILE A 280 9.46 -3.88 21.53
N LYS A 281 10.26 -2.96 22.07
CA LYS A 281 10.66 -2.95 23.49
C LYS A 281 9.49 -2.79 24.45
N ASN A 282 8.40 -2.13 24.05
CA ASN A 282 7.21 -1.99 24.90
C ASN A 282 6.48 -3.33 25.13
N TYR A 283 6.80 -4.36 24.34
CA TYR A 283 6.18 -5.68 24.43
C TYR A 283 7.12 -6.79 24.97
N VAL A 284 8.35 -6.42 25.37
CA VAL A 284 9.36 -7.38 25.87
C VAL A 284 9.28 -7.58 27.40
#